data_8fd75370286983f35478cb6fb5d33daa
#
_entry.id   8fd75370286983f35478cb6fb5d33daa
#
_cell.length_a   1.000
_cell.length_b   1.000
_cell.length_c   1.000
_cell.angle_alpha   90.00
_cell.angle_beta   90.00
_cell.angle_gamma   90.00
#
_symmetry.space_group_name_H-M   'P 1'
#
loop_
_entity.id
_entity.type
_entity.pdbx_description
1 polymer ?
#
loop_
_entity_poly.entity_id
_entity_poly.type
_entity_poly.pdbx_seq_one_letter_code
_entity_poly.pdbx_strand_id
1 'polypeptide(L)' 'MNSEKKFITKYLDTIIELSNETGMSKREVRTMLDITLSYQNPEFINFDDIKTEIKTFLTINIFSLICKL' A
#
# COMPACT_ATOMS: atom_id res chain seq x y z
N MET A 1 10.86 2.23 21.78
CA MET A 1 11.73 2.99 20.89
C MET A 1 11.89 2.36 19.52
N ASN A 2 12.30 1.14 19.51
CA ASN A 2 12.61 0.47 18.24
C ASN A 2 11.38 0.14 17.40
N SER A 3 10.21 -0.05 18.02
CA SER A 3 8.99 -0.38 17.30
C SER A 3 8.47 0.79 16.46
N GLU A 4 8.59 2.02 16.95
CA GLU A 4 8.19 3.20 16.20
C GLU A 4 9.08 3.44 14.99
N LYS A 5 10.40 3.29 15.18
CA LYS A 5 11.35 3.40 14.08
C LYS A 5 11.13 2.32 13.04
N LYS A 6 10.86 1.10 13.46
CA LYS A 6 10.57 0.00 12.56
C LYS A 6 9.30 0.26 11.75
N PHE A 7 8.28 0.79 12.41
CA PHE A 7 7.02 1.11 11.72
C PHE A 7 7.24 2.17 10.65
N ILE A 8 7.90 3.26 11.00
CA ILE A 8 8.15 4.36 10.06
C ILE A 8 9.03 3.88 8.90
N THR A 9 10.05 3.10 9.19
CA THR A 9 10.93 2.56 8.15
C THR A 9 10.16 1.68 7.17
N LYS A 10 9.35 0.77 7.69
CA LYS A 10 8.54 -0.12 6.86
C LYS A 10 7.49 0.66 6.07
N TYR A 11 6.90 1.67 6.68
CA TYR A 11 5.93 2.52 6.03
C TYR A 11 6.55 3.22 4.82
N LEU A 12 7.71 3.85 5.00
CA LEU A 12 8.41 4.54 3.92
C LEU A 12 8.89 3.57 2.84
N ASP A 13 9.44 2.44 3.25
CA ASP A 13 9.88 1.41 2.31
C ASP A 13 8.72 0.87 1.48
N THR A 14 7.56 0.71 2.10
CA THR A 14 6.36 0.24 1.42
C THR A 14 5.92 1.24 0.35
N ILE A 15 5.97 2.53 0.66
CA ILE A 15 5.62 3.57 -0.30
C ILE A 15 6.56 3.53 -1.51
N ILE A 16 7.85 3.44 -1.26
CA ILE A 16 8.86 3.38 -2.33
C ILE A 16 8.64 2.15 -3.19
N GLU A 17 8.48 1.00 -2.56
CA GLU A 17 8.32 -0.28 -3.25
C GLU A 17 7.05 -0.29 -4.11
N LEU A 18 5.92 0.13 -3.55
CA LEU A 18 4.67 0.19 -4.30
C LEU A 18 4.73 1.20 -5.43
N SER A 19 5.37 2.34 -5.21
CA SER A 19 5.55 3.34 -6.27
C SER A 19 6.34 2.76 -7.43
N ASN A 20 7.42 2.05 -7.13
CA ASN A 20 8.24 1.43 -8.18
C ASN A 20 7.52 0.33 -8.93
N GLU A 21 6.74 -0.49 -8.24
CA GLU A 21 6.06 -1.63 -8.84
C GLU A 21 4.81 -1.25 -9.62
N THR A 22 4.10 -0.22 -9.18
CA THR A 22 2.82 0.18 -9.79
C THR A 22 2.96 1.32 -10.79
N GLY A 23 4.06 2.06 -10.74
CA GLY A 23 4.23 3.25 -11.54
C GLY A 23 3.47 4.48 -11.00
N MET A 24 2.80 4.32 -9.88
CA MET A 24 2.10 5.46 -9.25
C MET A 24 3.09 6.37 -8.54
N SER A 25 2.72 7.63 -8.38
CA SER A 25 3.55 8.55 -7.61
C SER A 25 3.56 8.14 -6.13
N LYS A 26 4.63 8.52 -5.44
CA LYS A 26 4.74 8.25 -4.00
C LYS A 26 3.59 8.88 -3.22
N ARG A 27 3.14 10.05 -3.67
CA ARG A 27 2.03 10.75 -3.05
C ARG A 27 0.72 9.96 -3.14
N GLU A 28 0.44 9.41 -4.31
CA GLU A 28 -0.75 8.59 -4.52
C GLU A 28 -0.69 7.30 -3.70
N VAL A 29 0.47 6.63 -3.71
CA VAL A 29 0.68 5.43 -2.91
C VAL A 29 0.50 5.73 -1.43
N ARG A 30 1.04 6.83 -0.97
CA ARG A 30 0.92 7.24 0.43
C ARG A 30 -0.55 7.44 0.82
N THR A 31 -1.32 8.10 -0.04
CA THR A 31 -2.75 8.31 0.20
C THR A 31 -3.48 6.98 0.32
N MET A 32 -3.23 6.05 -0.60
CA MET A 32 -3.85 4.73 -0.55
C MET A 32 -3.44 3.97 0.70
N LEU A 33 -2.17 4.02 1.05
CA LEU A 33 -1.64 3.33 2.22
C LEU A 33 -2.25 3.90 3.50
N ASP A 34 -2.35 5.22 3.61
CA ASP A 34 -2.94 5.87 4.77
C ASP A 34 -4.41 5.49 4.95
N ILE A 35 -5.16 5.44 3.86
CA ILE A 35 -6.56 5.01 3.89
C ILE A 35 -6.65 3.55 4.36
N THR A 36 -5.82 2.69 3.80
CA THR A 36 -5.81 1.27 4.17
C THR A 36 -5.47 1.10 5.64
N LEU A 37 -4.46 1.81 6.12
CA LEU A 37 -4.05 1.73 7.52
C LEU A 37 -5.14 2.21 8.47
N SER A 38 -5.98 3.15 8.05
CA SER A 38 -7.04 3.67 8.89
C SER A 38 -8.10 2.61 9.22
N TYR A 39 -8.21 1.57 8.40
CA TYR A 39 -9.15 0.47 8.63
C TYR A 39 -8.52 -0.71 9.37
N GLN A 40 -7.22 -0.67 9.61
CA GLN A 40 -6.51 -1.78 10.25
C GLN A 40 -6.42 -1.56 11.76
N ASN A 41 -6.46 -2.67 12.50
CA ASN A 41 -6.18 -2.62 13.92
C ASN A 41 -4.68 -2.40 14.11
N PRO A 42 -4.25 -1.34 14.85
CA PRO A 42 -2.82 -1.05 15.02
C PRO A 42 -1.99 -2.21 15.53
N GLU A 43 -2.60 -3.12 16.28
CA GLU A 43 -1.89 -4.28 16.84
C GLU A 43 -1.57 -5.35 15.80
N PHE A 44 -2.27 -5.34 14.66
CA PHE A 44 -2.17 -6.38 13.64
C PHE A 44 -1.73 -5.87 12.28
N ILE A 45 -1.09 -4.71 12.23
CA ILE A 45 -0.62 -4.15 10.97
C ILE A 45 0.53 -4.99 10.43
N ASN A 46 0.35 -5.49 9.21
CA ASN A 46 1.37 -6.24 8.47
C ASN A 46 1.52 -5.60 7.10
N PHE A 47 2.65 -4.93 6.87
CA PHE A 47 2.87 -4.21 5.62
C PHE A 47 2.97 -5.12 4.40
N ASP A 48 3.41 -6.35 4.57
CA ASP A 48 3.47 -7.30 3.46
C ASP A 48 2.07 -7.65 2.97
N ASP A 49 1.14 -7.88 3.90
CA ASP A 49 -0.25 -8.13 3.56
C ASP A 49 -0.90 -6.91 2.93
N ILE A 50 -0.60 -5.72 3.44
CA ILE A 50 -1.13 -4.47 2.92
C ILE A 50 -0.62 -4.23 1.49
N LYS A 51 0.65 -4.49 1.23
CA LYS A 51 1.20 -4.37 -0.13
C LYS A 51 0.48 -5.30 -1.09
N THR A 52 0.28 -6.54 -0.71
CA THR A 52 -0.43 -7.52 -1.52
C THR A 52 -1.86 -7.07 -1.78
N GLU A 53 -2.55 -6.58 -0.77
CA GLU A 53 -3.92 -6.10 -0.88
C GLU A 53 -4.03 -4.93 -1.86
N ILE A 54 -3.14 -3.96 -1.75
CA ILE A 54 -3.13 -2.80 -2.64
C ILE A 54 -2.84 -3.22 -4.09
N LYS A 55 -1.85 -4.09 -4.29
CA LYS A 55 -1.52 -4.61 -5.62
C LYS A 55 -2.69 -5.35 -6.24
N THR A 56 -3.37 -6.17 -5.46
CA THR A 56 -4.53 -6.92 -5.91
C THR A 56 -5.66 -5.97 -6.32
N PHE A 57 -5.92 -4.96 -5.51
CA PHE A 57 -6.94 -3.96 -5.80
C PHE A 57 -6.66 -3.22 -7.10
N LEU A 58 -5.41 -2.80 -7.30
CA LEU A 58 -5.01 -2.11 -8.53
C LEU A 58 -5.14 -3.00 -9.75
N THR A 59 -4.74 -4.27 -9.62
CA THR A 59 -4.86 -5.24 -10.71
C THR A 59 -6.32 -5.45 -11.09
N ILE A 60 -7.20 -5.58 -10.13
CA ILE A 60 -8.64 -5.76 -10.37
C ILE A 60 -9.22 -4.54 -11.08
N ASN A 61 -8.83 -3.34 -10.67
CA ASN A 61 -9.30 -2.11 -11.30
C ASN A 61 -8.85 -2.00 -12.75
N ILE A 62 -7.60 -2.35 -13.04
CA ILE A 62 -7.10 -2.35 -14.40
C ILE A 62 -7.86 -3.38 -15.24
N PHE A 63 -8.10 -4.56 -14.69
CA PHE A 63 -8.84 -5.61 -15.36
C PHE A 63 -10.28 -5.18 -15.67
N SER A 64 -10.93 -4.53 -14.72
CA SER A 64 -12.28 -4.01 -14.90
C SER A 64 -12.35 -2.97 -16.04
N LEU A 65 -11.35 -2.11 -16.12
CA LEU A 65 -11.28 -1.11 -17.18
C LEU A 65 -11.10 -1.77 -18.55
N ILE A 66 -10.25 -2.78 -18.63
CA ILE A 66 -10.02 -3.50 -19.88
C ILE A 66 -11.26 -4.25 -20.32
N CYS A 67 -11.96 -4.86 -19.37
CA CYS A 67 -13.20 -5.61 -19.68
C CYS A 67 -14.35 -4.72 -20.15
N LYS A 68 -14.33 -3.46 -19.79
CA LYS A 68 -15.35 -2.50 -20.22
C LYS A 68 -15.09 -1.90 -21.61
N LEU A 69 -13.89 -2.09 -22.09
CA LEU A 69 -13.52 -1.61 -23.42
C LEU A 69 -13.91 -2.62 -24.49
#